data_4c7ac86e3907e01af3bc7e4795dc7742
#
_entry.id   4c7ac86e3907e01af3bc7e4795dc7742
#
_cell.length_a   1.000
_cell.length_b   1.000
_cell.length_c   1.000
_cell.angle_alpha   90.00
_cell.angle_beta   90.00
_cell.angle_gamma   90.00
#
_symmetry.space_group_name_H-M   'P 1'
#
loop_
_entity.id
_entity.type
_entity.pdbx_description
1 polymer ?
#
loop_
_entity_poly.entity_id
_entity_poly.type
_entity_poly.pdbx_seq_one_letter_code
_entity_poly.pdbx_strand_id
1 'polypeptide(L)'
;MPMNRIQFQAGLSMPEFLQRYGTEPSCEAALEKARWPAGFRCPRCDGVTYSRVRGRTYALFQCQACRHQTSLIAGTVMQGTKLPLTTWFIAIYLISQAKT
;
A
#
# COMPACT_ATOMS: atom_id res chain seq x y z
N MET A 1 11.05 -5.51 -6.23
CA MET A 1 10.65 -5.65 -5.79
C MET A 1 9.87 -5.67 -5.43
N PRO A 2 9.77 -5.77 -5.17
CA PRO A 2 8.78 -5.96 -5.04
C PRO A 2 7.86 -5.63 -4.22
N MET A 3 6.98 -5.41 -4.36
CA MET A 3 6.13 -4.99 -3.77
C MET A 3 5.26 -5.72 -3.29
N ASN A 4 5.27 -6.67 -3.45
CA ASN A 4 4.48 -7.48 -3.04
C ASN A 4 4.88 -7.89 -1.81
N ARG A 5 5.28 -7.12 -0.96
CA ARG A 5 5.59 -7.50 0.25
C ARG A 5 4.46 -7.48 1.17
N ILE A 6 3.25 -7.24 0.77
CA ILE A 6 2.07 -7.40 1.59
C ILE A 6 1.90 -8.87 1.85
N GLN A 7 2.17 -9.29 3.06
CA GLN A 7 2.01 -10.67 3.45
C GLN A 7 1.24 -10.74 4.74
N PHE A 8 0.34 -11.68 4.85
CA PHE A 8 -0.47 -11.83 6.03
C PHE A 8 -0.04 -13.06 6.78
N GLN A 9 -0.04 -12.94 8.11
CA GLN A 9 0.35 -13.99 8.98
C GLN A 9 -0.49 -15.23 8.76
N ALA A 10 0.13 -16.39 8.72
CA ALA A 10 -0.59 -17.65 8.54
C ALA A 10 -1.50 -17.84 9.74
N GLY A 11 -2.71 -18.30 9.48
CA GLY A 11 -3.67 -18.51 10.54
C GLY A 11 -4.41 -17.29 11.00
N LEU A 12 -4.22 -16.14 10.34
CA LEU A 12 -4.98 -14.94 10.66
C LEU A 12 -6.44 -15.18 10.31
N SER A 13 -7.33 -15.03 11.28
CA SER A 13 -8.74 -15.30 11.04
C SER A 13 -9.38 -14.15 10.25
N MET A 14 -10.48 -14.46 9.57
CA MET A 14 -11.20 -13.45 8.80
C MET A 14 -11.66 -12.28 9.67
N PRO A 15 -12.24 -12.51 10.86
CA PRO A 15 -12.62 -11.37 11.70
C PRO A 15 -11.43 -10.49 12.07
N GLU A 16 -10.29 -11.08 12.39
CA GLU A 16 -9.10 -10.30 12.69
C GLU A 16 -8.61 -9.55 11.47
N PHE A 17 -8.65 -10.19 10.32
CA PHE A 17 -8.23 -9.55 9.10
C PHE A 17 -9.10 -8.32 8.82
N LEU A 18 -10.42 -8.48 8.91
CA LEU A 18 -11.33 -7.38 8.64
C LEU A 18 -11.19 -6.26 9.66
N GLN A 19 -10.83 -6.60 10.89
CA GLN A 19 -10.62 -5.60 11.90
C GLN A 19 -9.41 -4.73 11.57
N ARG A 20 -8.38 -5.33 11.01
CA ARG A 20 -7.15 -4.60 10.67
C ARG A 20 -7.20 -3.94 9.30
N TYR A 21 -7.81 -4.58 8.32
CA TYR A 21 -7.75 -4.14 6.94
C TYR A 21 -9.11 -4.04 6.27
N GLY A 22 -10.13 -3.79 7.04
CA GLY A 22 -11.47 -3.77 6.49
C GLY A 22 -11.88 -2.44 5.87
N THR A 23 -11.06 -1.41 5.98
CA THR A 23 -11.38 -0.09 5.42
C THR A 23 -10.27 0.36 4.50
N GLU A 24 -10.60 1.26 3.58
CA GLU A 24 -9.60 1.82 2.67
C GLU A 24 -8.47 2.52 3.42
N PRO A 25 -8.76 3.38 4.41
CA PRO A 25 -7.66 4.04 5.14
C PRO A 25 -6.71 3.07 5.81
N SER A 26 -7.22 1.98 6.37
CA SER A 26 -6.33 1.01 7.01
C SER A 26 -5.49 0.27 5.98
N CYS A 27 -6.04 0.00 4.81
CA CYS A 27 -5.27 -0.61 3.73
C CYS A 27 -4.20 0.34 3.22
N GLU A 28 -4.54 1.62 3.09
CA GLU A 28 -3.57 2.61 2.64
C GLU A 28 -2.41 2.71 3.62
N ALA A 29 -2.71 2.73 4.90
CA ALA A 29 -1.67 2.82 5.92
C ALA A 29 -0.76 1.60 5.88
N ALA A 30 -1.34 0.42 5.72
CA ALA A 30 -0.56 -0.80 5.67
C ALA A 30 0.33 -0.84 4.43
N LEU A 31 -0.19 -0.41 3.30
CA LEU A 31 0.57 -0.40 2.06
C LEU A 31 1.71 0.61 2.13
N GLU A 32 1.44 1.77 2.69
CA GLU A 32 2.47 2.79 2.86
C GLU A 32 3.61 2.26 3.71
N LYS A 33 3.27 1.58 4.79
CA LYS A 33 4.28 1.04 5.68
C LYS A 33 5.08 -0.08 5.01
N ALA A 34 4.41 -0.87 4.18
CA ALA A 34 5.10 -1.93 3.46
C ALA A 34 6.07 -1.38 2.42
N ARG A 35 5.69 -0.29 1.75
CA ARG A 35 6.54 0.29 0.73
C ARG A 35 7.72 1.05 1.33
N TRP A 36 7.48 1.75 2.42
CA TRP A 36 8.52 2.57 3.03
C TRP A 36 8.59 2.30 4.52
N PRO A 37 9.15 1.15 4.90
CA PRO A 37 9.20 0.78 6.33
C PRO A 37 9.95 1.79 7.18
N ALA A 38 10.94 2.45 6.60
CA ALA A 38 11.73 3.45 7.33
C ALA A 38 11.32 4.88 7.00
N GLY A 39 10.18 5.03 6.30
CA GLY A 39 9.73 6.37 5.90
C GLY A 39 9.87 6.55 4.40
N PHE A 40 9.15 7.54 3.90
CA PHE A 40 9.11 7.79 2.47
C PHE A 40 10.49 8.05 1.88
N ARG A 41 10.71 7.52 0.68
CA ARG A 41 11.89 7.82 -0.09
C ARG A 41 11.47 8.06 -1.52
N CYS A 42 11.83 9.22 -2.05
CA CYS A 42 11.44 9.57 -3.41
C CYS A 42 12.14 8.63 -4.40
N PRO A 43 11.40 7.99 -5.30
CA PRO A 43 12.02 7.10 -6.28
C PRO A 43 12.84 7.84 -7.32
N ARG A 44 12.73 9.16 -7.37
CA ARG A 44 13.44 9.94 -8.36
C ARG A 44 14.71 10.56 -7.82
N CYS A 45 14.67 11.16 -6.63
CA CYS A 45 15.82 11.83 -6.08
C CYS A 45 16.26 11.33 -4.72
N ASP A 46 15.55 10.34 -4.21
CA ASP A 46 15.86 9.71 -2.92
C ASP A 46 15.65 10.67 -1.73
N GLY A 47 14.94 11.76 -1.94
CA GLY A 47 14.63 12.66 -0.84
C GLY A 47 13.69 12.02 0.15
N VAL A 48 13.74 12.46 1.41
CA VAL A 48 12.92 11.87 2.45
C VAL A 48 11.82 12.79 2.96
N THR A 49 11.80 14.03 2.55
CA THR A 49 10.73 14.94 2.97
C THR A 49 9.65 14.97 1.89
N TYR A 50 8.40 14.94 2.33
CA TYR A 50 7.30 14.87 1.38
C TYR A 50 6.05 15.50 1.96
N SER A 51 5.11 15.79 1.06
CA SER A 51 3.77 16.22 1.42
C SER A 51 2.80 15.18 0.92
N ARG A 52 1.73 14.98 1.66
CA ARG A 52 0.69 14.07 1.22
C ARG A 52 -0.35 14.90 0.47
N VAL A 53 -0.58 14.57 -0.79
CA VAL A 53 -1.52 15.26 -1.65
C VAL A 53 -2.67 14.33 -1.96
N ARG A 54 -3.88 14.87 -1.96
CA ARG A 54 -5.02 14.05 -2.25
C ARG A 54 -5.13 13.78 -3.73
N GLY A 55 -5.04 12.52 -4.11
CA GLY A 55 -5.21 12.12 -5.49
C GLY A 55 -6.66 11.83 -5.80
N ARG A 56 -6.93 11.34 -7.03
CA ARG A 56 -8.26 11.01 -7.43
C ARG A 56 -8.80 9.86 -6.63
N THR A 57 -8.02 8.81 -6.44
CA THR A 57 -8.44 7.61 -5.76
C THR A 57 -7.59 7.35 -4.54
N TYR A 58 -6.29 7.54 -4.66
CA TYR A 58 -5.35 7.23 -3.59
C TYR A 58 -4.49 8.43 -3.31
N ALA A 59 -3.86 8.43 -2.13
CA ALA A 59 -2.96 9.50 -1.75
C ALA A 59 -1.76 9.56 -2.70
N LEU A 60 -1.29 10.77 -2.93
CA LEU A 60 -0.08 10.99 -3.68
C LEU A 60 0.96 11.53 -2.71
N PHE A 61 2.19 11.12 -2.89
CA PHE A 61 3.29 11.58 -2.06
C PHE A 61 4.18 12.47 -2.91
N GLN A 62 4.18 13.74 -2.60
CA GLN A 62 4.98 14.70 -3.37
C GLN A 62 6.28 14.99 -2.67
N CYS A 63 7.37 14.71 -3.35
CA CYS A 63 8.70 14.98 -2.81
C CYS A 63 8.90 16.49 -2.67
N GLN A 64 9.41 16.93 -1.53
CA GLN A 64 9.64 18.35 -1.32
C GLN A 64 10.89 18.82 -2.04
N ALA A 65 11.81 17.94 -2.34
CA ALA A 65 13.05 18.31 -3.00
C ALA A 65 12.90 18.48 -4.50
N CYS A 66 12.29 17.49 -5.17
CA CYS A 66 12.17 17.52 -6.63
C CYS A 66 10.75 17.66 -7.14
N ARG A 67 9.79 17.69 -6.22
CA ARG A 67 8.36 17.83 -6.55
C ARG A 67 7.75 16.68 -7.33
N HIS A 68 8.46 15.57 -7.45
CA HIS A 68 7.92 14.39 -8.09
C HIS A 68 6.77 13.83 -7.25
N GLN A 69 5.69 13.45 -7.90
CA GLN A 69 4.55 12.85 -7.21
C GLN A 69 4.54 11.36 -7.42
N THR A 70 4.40 10.62 -6.34
CA THR A 70 4.37 9.16 -6.39
C THR A 70 3.03 8.70 -5.81
N SER A 71 2.27 7.94 -6.58
CA SER A 71 1.02 7.42 -6.03
C SER A 71 1.31 6.22 -5.14
N LEU A 72 0.41 5.99 -4.20
CA LEU A 72 0.59 4.90 -3.25
C LEU A 72 0.73 3.54 -3.93
N ILE A 73 0.06 3.35 -5.06
CA ILE A 73 0.07 2.06 -5.74
C ILE A 73 1.05 1.98 -6.92
N ALA A 74 1.74 3.05 -7.23
CA ALA A 74 2.67 3.05 -8.35
C ALA A 74 3.79 2.04 -8.10
N GLY A 75 4.08 1.22 -9.06
CA GLY A 75 5.13 0.21 -8.93
C GLY A 75 4.71 -1.03 -8.17
N THR A 76 3.45 -1.12 -7.76
CA THR A 76 2.95 -2.32 -7.12
C THR A 76 2.10 -3.11 -8.09
N VAL A 77 1.70 -4.32 -7.69
CA VAL A 77 0.82 -5.12 -8.54
C VAL A 77 -0.53 -4.44 -8.73
N MET A 78 -0.85 -3.46 -7.90
CA MET A 78 -2.13 -2.76 -7.96
C MET A 78 -2.07 -1.50 -8.83
N GLN A 79 -0.94 -1.25 -9.46
CA GLN A 79 -0.81 -0.05 -10.26
C GLN A 79 -1.84 -0.03 -11.37
N GLY A 80 -2.52 1.11 -11.50
CA GLY A 80 -3.51 1.27 -12.54
C GLY A 80 -4.85 0.61 -12.28
N THR A 81 -5.01 -0.02 -11.11
CA THR A 81 -6.25 -0.69 -10.80
C THR A 81 -7.36 0.32 -10.53
N LYS A 82 -8.59 -0.10 -10.82
CA LYS A 82 -9.77 0.67 -10.46
C LYS A 82 -10.50 0.03 -9.30
N LEU A 83 -9.97 -1.07 -8.79
CA LEU A 83 -10.57 -1.75 -7.64
C LEU A 83 -10.09 -1.10 -6.36
N PRO A 84 -10.94 -1.07 -5.33
CA PRO A 84 -10.50 -0.55 -4.03
C PRO A 84 -9.44 -1.45 -3.42
N LEU A 85 -8.63 -0.87 -2.55
CA LEU A 85 -7.56 -1.63 -1.90
C LEU A 85 -8.12 -2.75 -1.04
N THR A 86 -9.29 -2.54 -0.45
CA THR A 86 -9.90 -3.59 0.36
C THR A 86 -10.13 -4.86 -0.47
N THR A 87 -10.51 -4.72 -1.73
CA THR A 87 -10.69 -5.86 -2.61
C THR A 87 -9.37 -6.58 -2.84
N TRP A 88 -8.31 -5.82 -3.11
CA TRP A 88 -7.00 -6.42 -3.31
C TRP A 88 -6.50 -7.11 -2.06
N PHE A 89 -6.69 -6.48 -0.90
CA PHE A 89 -6.22 -7.06 0.35
C PHE A 89 -6.95 -8.35 0.66
N ILE A 90 -8.25 -8.41 0.41
CA ILE A 90 -9.01 -9.64 0.64
C ILE A 90 -8.49 -10.75 -0.29
N ALA A 91 -8.24 -10.42 -1.55
CA ALA A 91 -7.74 -11.42 -2.48
C ALA A 91 -6.39 -11.96 -2.04
N ILE A 92 -5.48 -11.08 -1.62
CA ILE A 92 -4.18 -11.50 -1.16
C ILE A 92 -4.30 -12.33 0.11
N TYR A 93 -5.20 -11.93 1.02
CA TYR A 93 -5.43 -12.67 2.23
C TYR A 93 -5.89 -14.09 1.94
N LEU A 94 -6.87 -14.23 1.04
CA LEU A 94 -7.40 -15.55 0.73
C LEU A 94 -6.33 -16.44 0.10
N ILE A 95 -5.52 -15.87 -0.77
CA ILE A 95 -4.43 -16.63 -1.38
C ILE A 95 -3.43 -17.07 -0.33
N SER A 96 -3.10 -16.18 0.62
CA SER A 96 -2.16 -16.50 1.68
C SER A 96 -2.65 -17.62 2.57
N GLN A 97 -3.95 -17.62 2.87
CA GLN A 97 -4.50 -18.63 3.78
C GLN A 97 -4.75 -19.96 3.09
N ALA A 98 -4.93 -19.93 1.80
CA ALA A 98 -5.19 -21.16 1.05
C ALA A 98 -3.93 -21.96 0.77
N LYS A 99 -2.74 -21.42 1.04
CA LYS A 99 -1.56 -22.09 0.76
C LYS A 99 -1.36 -23.26 1.65
N THR A 100 -0.99 -24.33 1.21
CA THR A 100 -0.80 -25.53 2.03
C THR A 100 0.63 -26.01 1.95
#